data_e15b260790b40b453360ac67a666d7aa
#
_entry.id   e15b260790b40b453360ac67a666d7aa
#
_cell.length_a   1.000
_cell.length_b   1.000
_cell.length_c   1.000
_cell.angle_alpha   90.00
_cell.angle_beta   90.00
_cell.angle_gamma   90.00
#
_symmetry.space_group_name_H-M   'P 1'
#
loop_
_entity.id
_entity.type
_entity.pdbx_description
1 polymer ?
#
loop_
_entity_poly.entity_id
_entity_poly.type
_entity_poly.pdbx_seq_one_letter_code
_entity_poly.pdbx_strand_id
1 'polypeptide(L)'
;MTIKCLAFDLDGTLLLDGSKKIDPRTFDSIQKAMAQGMHIVIASGRDKNGCKFVYEPLGLENGNHFLALVNGQVVYDFENKEYDLDDVLTAEDGVKIQKVCKEFGVEGIFQCGYDFYSYISSLNRVKKKVKNAILGEPDDYGLKDGRENRNFIDLPFEEIRLTQDINKVIMVHSPRFFEKNFEGIKAALSDYDVLLIGPDWLEIMPKHVNKASALWKICDKLGIS
;
A
#
# COMPACT_ATOMS: atom_id res chain seq x y z
N MET A 1 11.35 -5.27 -31.57
CA MET A 1 10.50 -5.34 -30.34
C MET A 1 10.04 -3.91 -30.06
N THR A 2 8.75 -3.65 -30.03
CA THR A 2 8.22 -2.30 -29.81
C THR A 2 7.63 -2.25 -28.39
N ILE A 3 8.10 -1.30 -27.58
CA ILE A 3 7.54 -1.08 -26.24
C ILE A 3 6.12 -0.52 -26.39
N LYS A 4 5.14 -1.15 -25.75
CA LYS A 4 3.74 -0.75 -25.82
C LYS A 4 3.20 -0.19 -24.49
N CYS A 5 3.86 -0.54 -23.39
CA CYS A 5 3.44 -0.15 -22.05
C CYS A 5 4.65 0.25 -21.21
N LEU A 6 4.50 1.31 -20.42
CA LEU A 6 5.47 1.77 -19.44
C LEU A 6 4.82 1.76 -18.05
N ALA A 7 5.42 1.04 -17.12
CA ALA A 7 4.97 0.98 -15.75
C ALA A 7 5.96 1.72 -14.82
N PHE A 8 5.44 2.58 -13.98
CA PHE A 8 6.23 3.38 -13.05
C PHE A 8 5.80 3.11 -11.62
N ASP A 9 6.76 2.79 -10.77
CA ASP A 9 6.56 2.94 -9.33
C ASP A 9 6.51 4.42 -8.96
N LEU A 10 5.81 4.76 -7.90
CA LEU A 10 5.55 6.14 -7.53
C LEU A 10 6.62 6.68 -6.58
N ASP A 11 6.71 6.12 -5.40
CA ASP A 11 7.54 6.64 -4.31
C ASP A 11 9.01 6.21 -4.48
N GLY A 12 9.95 7.17 -4.50
CA GLY A 12 11.37 6.89 -4.74
C GLY A 12 11.73 6.57 -6.20
N THR A 13 10.77 6.60 -7.13
CA THR A 13 10.98 6.35 -8.55
C THR A 13 10.48 7.52 -9.40
N LEU A 14 9.17 7.63 -9.59
CA LEU A 14 8.56 8.73 -10.34
C LEU A 14 8.56 10.03 -9.53
N LEU A 15 8.44 9.89 -8.21
CA LEU A 15 8.59 10.97 -7.25
C LEU A 15 9.90 10.79 -6.49
N LEU A 16 10.76 11.77 -6.56
CA LEU A 16 11.97 11.83 -5.75
C LEU A 16 11.58 12.09 -4.28
N ASP A 17 12.43 11.65 -3.36
CA ASP A 17 12.20 11.74 -1.93
C ASP A 17 11.73 13.14 -1.49
N GLY A 18 10.58 13.17 -0.79
CA GLY A 18 9.95 14.39 -0.31
C GLY A 18 9.26 15.25 -1.37
N SER A 19 9.31 14.87 -2.65
CA SER A 19 8.63 15.58 -3.72
C SER A 19 7.20 15.07 -3.91
N LYS A 20 6.26 16.01 -4.13
CA LYS A 20 4.90 15.70 -4.61
C LYS A 20 4.75 16.02 -6.11
N LYS A 21 5.85 16.26 -6.82
CA LYS A 21 5.84 16.63 -8.25
C LYS A 21 6.80 15.74 -9.02
N ILE A 22 6.39 15.40 -10.23
CA ILE A 22 7.23 14.72 -11.21
C ILE A 22 8.26 15.75 -11.76
N ASP A 23 9.50 15.31 -11.96
CA ASP A 23 10.50 16.14 -12.64
C ASP A 23 10.00 16.55 -14.04
N PRO A 24 10.14 17.83 -14.47
CA PRO A 24 9.60 18.29 -15.74
C PRO A 24 10.08 17.49 -16.95
N ARG A 25 11.34 17.02 -16.97
CA ARG A 25 11.88 16.23 -18.09
C ARG A 25 11.25 14.83 -18.12
N THR A 26 11.00 14.23 -16.95
CA THR A 26 10.28 12.96 -16.82
C THR A 26 8.83 13.12 -17.27
N PHE A 27 8.17 14.20 -16.87
CA PHE A 27 6.82 14.54 -17.30
C PHE A 27 6.73 14.63 -18.82
N ASP A 28 7.60 15.44 -19.45
CA ASP A 28 7.65 15.62 -20.92
C ASP A 28 7.92 14.29 -21.64
N SER A 29 8.75 13.43 -21.06
CA SER A 29 9.06 12.11 -21.64
C SER A 29 7.85 11.18 -21.60
N ILE A 30 7.08 11.20 -20.53
CA ILE A 30 5.83 10.44 -20.41
C ILE A 30 4.80 10.96 -21.41
N GLN A 31 4.64 12.27 -21.54
CA GLN A 31 3.72 12.88 -22.53
C GLN A 31 4.10 12.46 -23.97
N LYS A 32 5.38 12.43 -24.31
CA LYS A 32 5.87 11.95 -25.62
C LYS A 32 5.56 10.46 -25.82
N ALA A 33 5.72 9.63 -24.80
CA ALA A 33 5.38 8.21 -24.87
C ALA A 33 3.88 7.99 -25.10
N MET A 34 3.04 8.73 -24.38
CA MET A 34 1.58 8.72 -24.58
C MET A 34 1.19 9.14 -26.00
N ALA A 35 1.82 10.20 -26.53
CA ALA A 35 1.59 10.67 -27.90
C ALA A 35 2.02 9.64 -28.98
N GLN A 36 2.91 8.69 -28.64
CA GLN A 36 3.30 7.57 -29.49
C GLN A 36 2.39 6.33 -29.31
N GLY A 37 1.31 6.46 -28.53
CA GLY A 37 0.35 5.38 -28.30
C GLY A 37 0.79 4.37 -27.23
N MET A 38 1.76 4.70 -26.38
CA MET A 38 2.14 3.82 -25.28
C MET A 38 1.16 3.95 -24.12
N HIS A 39 0.81 2.80 -23.53
CA HIS A 39 0.03 2.77 -22.30
C HIS A 39 0.90 3.11 -21.09
N ILE A 40 0.36 3.89 -20.17
CA ILE A 40 1.05 4.25 -18.92
C ILE A 40 0.36 3.56 -17.76
N VAL A 41 1.13 2.95 -16.88
CA VAL A 41 0.67 2.33 -15.63
C VAL A 41 1.40 2.97 -14.46
N ILE A 42 0.65 3.47 -13.49
CA ILE A 42 1.21 3.87 -12.19
C ILE A 42 0.99 2.71 -11.21
N ALA A 43 2.07 2.11 -10.70
CA ALA A 43 2.04 1.00 -9.77
C ALA A 43 2.45 1.48 -8.36
N SER A 44 1.53 1.47 -7.39
CA SER A 44 1.77 2.05 -6.08
C SER A 44 1.09 1.27 -4.95
N GLY A 45 1.64 1.38 -3.73
CA GLY A 45 0.98 0.94 -2.51
C GLY A 45 -0.18 1.86 -2.07
N ARG A 46 -0.39 2.97 -2.77
CA ARG A 46 -1.45 3.95 -2.50
C ARG A 46 -2.76 3.52 -3.13
N ASP A 47 -3.87 4.09 -2.64
CA ASP A 47 -5.17 4.04 -3.30
C ASP A 47 -5.28 5.06 -4.45
N LYS A 48 -6.39 5.06 -5.18
CA LYS A 48 -6.63 5.98 -6.30
C LYS A 48 -6.54 7.45 -5.89
N ASN A 49 -7.13 7.82 -4.77
CA ASN A 49 -7.08 9.20 -4.27
C ASN A 49 -5.64 9.59 -3.90
N GLY A 50 -4.88 8.65 -3.36
CA GLY A 50 -3.47 8.83 -3.05
C GLY A 50 -2.57 9.00 -4.28
N CYS A 51 -3.02 8.62 -5.47
CA CYS A 51 -2.31 8.80 -6.74
C CYS A 51 -2.82 10.00 -7.55
N LYS A 52 -3.89 10.68 -7.12
CA LYS A 52 -4.59 11.73 -7.85
C LYS A 52 -3.67 12.86 -8.33
N PHE A 53 -2.80 13.32 -7.46
CA PHE A 53 -1.85 14.40 -7.74
C PHE A 53 -0.78 14.05 -8.81
N VAL A 54 -0.73 12.77 -9.24
CA VAL A 54 0.16 12.28 -10.30
C VAL A 54 -0.64 12.02 -11.59
N TYR A 55 -1.71 11.23 -11.51
CA TYR A 55 -2.40 10.81 -12.72
C TYR A 55 -3.22 11.96 -13.38
N GLU A 56 -3.80 12.88 -12.59
CA GLU A 56 -4.52 14.03 -13.15
C GLU A 56 -3.62 14.98 -13.94
N PRO A 57 -2.47 15.47 -13.41
CA PRO A 57 -1.57 16.31 -14.19
C PRO A 57 -1.02 15.61 -15.43
N LEU A 58 -0.80 14.29 -15.38
CA LEU A 58 -0.37 13.52 -16.55
C LEU A 58 -1.48 13.34 -17.59
N GLY A 59 -2.75 13.56 -17.23
CA GLY A 59 -3.88 13.39 -18.12
C GLY A 59 -4.22 11.93 -18.41
N LEU A 60 -3.87 10.98 -17.50
CA LEU A 60 -4.11 9.55 -17.72
C LEU A 60 -5.59 9.20 -17.84
N GLU A 61 -6.48 10.08 -17.34
CA GLU A 61 -7.93 9.90 -17.42
C GLU A 61 -8.49 10.00 -18.85
N ASN A 62 -7.69 10.48 -19.80
CA ASN A 62 -8.11 10.73 -21.18
C ASN A 62 -7.65 9.65 -22.16
N GLY A 63 -7.28 8.47 -21.70
CA GLY A 63 -6.80 7.41 -22.57
C GLY A 63 -6.79 6.04 -21.91
N ASN A 64 -6.32 5.06 -22.69
CA ASN A 64 -6.20 3.67 -22.24
C ASN A 64 -4.95 3.50 -21.36
N HIS A 65 -5.07 3.98 -20.12
CA HIS A 65 -4.03 3.96 -19.10
C HIS A 65 -4.57 3.30 -17.83
N PHE A 66 -3.69 2.92 -16.90
CA PHE A 66 -4.07 2.13 -15.73
C PHE A 66 -3.39 2.60 -14.46
N LEU A 67 -4.01 2.26 -13.32
CA LEU A 67 -3.39 2.29 -12.02
C LEU A 67 -3.35 0.87 -11.45
N ALA A 68 -2.19 0.43 -10.97
CA ALA A 68 -2.03 -0.76 -10.15
C ALA A 68 -1.86 -0.29 -8.70
N LEU A 69 -2.91 -0.36 -7.91
CA LEU A 69 -3.06 0.25 -6.60
C LEU A 69 -2.95 -0.76 -5.47
N VAL A 70 -2.73 -0.27 -4.24
CA VAL A 70 -2.67 -1.10 -3.02
C VAL A 70 -1.74 -2.31 -3.24
N ASN A 71 -0.52 -2.01 -3.73
CA ASN A 71 0.50 -3.02 -4.06
C ASN A 71 0.07 -4.07 -5.09
N GLY A 72 -0.88 -3.74 -5.97
CA GLY A 72 -1.37 -4.63 -7.02
C GLY A 72 -2.71 -5.29 -6.74
N GLN A 73 -3.30 -5.07 -5.56
CA GLN A 73 -4.60 -5.62 -5.20
C GLN A 73 -5.76 -5.04 -6.04
N VAL A 74 -5.58 -3.83 -6.54
CA VAL A 74 -6.60 -3.11 -7.30
C VAL A 74 -6.01 -2.61 -8.60
N VAL A 75 -6.56 -3.02 -9.73
CA VAL A 75 -6.29 -2.40 -11.03
C VAL A 75 -7.45 -1.47 -11.37
N TYR A 76 -7.15 -0.23 -11.70
CA TYR A 76 -8.13 0.73 -12.22
C TYR A 76 -7.84 1.04 -13.68
N ASP A 77 -8.85 0.86 -14.52
CA ASP A 77 -8.85 1.12 -15.94
C ASP A 77 -9.51 2.49 -16.20
N PHE A 78 -8.77 3.45 -16.73
CA PHE A 78 -9.30 4.79 -16.99
C PHE A 78 -10.25 4.84 -18.19
N GLU A 79 -10.03 4.01 -19.21
CA GLU A 79 -10.87 3.98 -20.41
C GLU A 79 -12.27 3.46 -20.10
N ASN A 80 -12.35 2.31 -19.41
CA ASN A 80 -13.61 1.68 -19.06
C ASN A 80 -14.18 2.19 -17.73
N LYS A 81 -13.40 2.92 -16.93
CA LYS A 81 -13.72 3.40 -15.57
C LYS A 81 -14.07 2.25 -14.60
N GLU A 82 -13.38 1.14 -14.76
CA GLU A 82 -13.62 -0.09 -14.01
C GLU A 82 -12.51 -0.38 -13.01
N TYR A 83 -12.91 -1.03 -11.92
CA TYR A 83 -12.01 -1.62 -10.94
C TYR A 83 -11.98 -3.14 -11.13
N ASP A 84 -10.78 -3.70 -11.20
CA ASP A 84 -10.52 -5.12 -11.15
C ASP A 84 -9.82 -5.41 -9.82
N LEU A 85 -10.46 -6.19 -8.97
CA LEU A 85 -10.00 -6.48 -7.61
C LEU A 85 -9.36 -7.86 -7.57
N ASP A 86 -8.23 -7.96 -6.90
CA ASP A 86 -7.58 -9.21 -6.54
C ASP A 86 -7.97 -9.66 -5.13
N ASP A 87 -7.41 -10.78 -4.68
CA ASP A 87 -7.67 -11.32 -3.36
C ASP A 87 -7.37 -10.30 -2.25
N VAL A 88 -8.17 -10.36 -1.21
CA VAL A 88 -8.04 -9.60 0.04
C VAL A 88 -7.83 -10.57 1.20
N LEU A 89 -7.28 -10.08 2.30
CA LEU A 89 -7.26 -10.84 3.55
C LEU A 89 -8.66 -10.86 4.14
N THR A 90 -9.12 -12.03 4.54
CA THR A 90 -10.43 -12.20 5.20
C THR A 90 -10.38 -11.76 6.67
N ALA A 91 -11.53 -11.64 7.30
CA ALA A 91 -11.62 -11.41 8.74
C ALA A 91 -10.94 -12.53 9.56
N GLU A 92 -10.98 -13.79 9.08
CA GLU A 92 -10.26 -14.91 9.68
C GLU A 92 -8.74 -14.74 9.61
N ASP A 93 -8.23 -14.29 8.46
CA ASP A 93 -6.81 -13.98 8.29
C ASP A 93 -6.40 -12.85 9.24
N GLY A 94 -7.25 -11.84 9.37
CA GLY A 94 -7.06 -10.76 10.34
C GLY A 94 -6.89 -11.27 11.77
N VAL A 95 -7.69 -12.23 12.20
CA VAL A 95 -7.57 -12.87 13.53
C VAL A 95 -6.25 -13.64 13.67
N LYS A 96 -5.83 -14.38 12.62
CA LYS A 96 -4.55 -15.10 12.62
C LYS A 96 -3.37 -14.13 12.72
N ILE A 97 -3.37 -13.10 11.90
CA ILE A 97 -2.30 -12.09 11.89
C ILE A 97 -2.24 -11.35 13.23
N GLN A 98 -3.40 -11.01 13.81
CA GLN A 98 -3.44 -10.34 15.11
C GLN A 98 -2.87 -11.22 16.25
N LYS A 99 -3.08 -12.54 16.24
CA LYS A 99 -2.44 -13.43 17.20
C LYS A 99 -0.92 -13.34 17.11
N VAL A 100 -0.37 -13.27 15.90
CA VAL A 100 1.07 -13.10 15.69
C VAL A 100 1.52 -11.73 16.19
N CYS A 101 0.76 -10.65 15.90
CA CYS A 101 1.06 -9.33 16.46
C CYS A 101 1.15 -9.35 18.00
N LYS A 102 0.21 -10.04 18.64
CA LYS A 102 0.17 -10.18 20.10
C LYS A 102 1.33 -11.02 20.63
N GLU A 103 1.65 -12.14 19.98
CA GLU A 103 2.74 -13.04 20.36
C GLU A 103 4.11 -12.32 20.32
N PHE A 104 4.37 -11.57 19.27
CA PHE A 104 5.60 -10.81 19.12
C PHE A 104 5.58 -9.45 19.83
N GLY A 105 4.42 -9.01 20.34
CA GLY A 105 4.28 -7.72 21.03
C GLY A 105 4.40 -6.50 20.11
N VAL A 106 4.09 -6.67 18.83
CA VAL A 106 4.17 -5.63 17.79
C VAL A 106 2.78 -5.03 17.51
N GLU A 107 2.74 -3.72 17.23
CA GLU A 107 1.52 -3.07 16.76
C GLU A 107 1.15 -3.56 15.36
N GLY A 108 -0.11 -3.97 15.18
CA GLY A 108 -0.69 -4.33 13.88
C GLY A 108 -1.72 -3.28 13.45
N ILE A 109 -1.54 -2.71 12.26
CA ILE A 109 -2.45 -1.73 11.66
C ILE A 109 -3.12 -2.39 10.46
N PHE A 110 -4.43 -2.58 10.55
CA PHE A 110 -5.26 -3.28 9.57
C PHE A 110 -5.96 -2.25 8.69
N GLN A 111 -5.62 -2.22 7.42
CA GLN A 111 -6.28 -1.36 6.45
C GLN A 111 -7.50 -2.05 5.87
N CYS A 112 -8.67 -1.46 6.06
CA CYS A 112 -9.95 -1.91 5.54
C CYS A 112 -10.57 -0.77 4.72
N GLY A 113 -10.39 -0.80 3.42
CA GLY A 113 -10.73 0.33 2.56
C GLY A 113 -9.97 1.59 2.93
N TYR A 114 -10.69 2.61 3.38
CA TYR A 114 -10.11 3.88 3.82
C TYR A 114 -9.83 3.94 5.33
N ASP A 115 -10.27 2.95 6.10
CA ASP A 115 -10.12 2.91 7.54
C ASP A 115 -8.90 2.10 7.96
N PHE A 116 -8.24 2.55 9.02
CA PHE A 116 -7.10 1.90 9.64
C PHE A 116 -7.41 1.57 11.08
N TYR A 117 -7.37 0.29 11.42
CA TYR A 117 -7.58 -0.22 12.77
C TYR A 117 -6.24 -0.63 13.37
N SER A 118 -5.74 0.15 14.32
CA SER A 118 -4.49 -0.14 15.02
C SER A 118 -4.76 -0.98 16.25
N TYR A 119 -4.20 -2.18 16.28
CA TYR A 119 -4.22 -3.06 17.44
C TYR A 119 -2.88 -2.99 18.16
N ILE A 120 -2.92 -2.47 19.37
CA ILE A 120 -1.73 -2.22 20.18
C ILE A 120 -2.03 -2.50 21.65
N SER A 121 -1.06 -3.06 22.40
CA SER A 121 -1.23 -3.23 23.85
C SER A 121 -1.41 -1.88 24.56
N SER A 122 -2.21 -1.86 25.63
CA SER A 122 -2.49 -0.62 26.38
C SER A 122 -1.21 0.07 26.87
N LEU A 123 -0.22 -0.70 27.28
CA LEU A 123 1.08 -0.18 27.72
C LEU A 123 1.86 0.47 26.56
N ASN A 124 1.89 -0.19 25.41
CA ASN A 124 2.60 0.33 24.23
C ASN A 124 1.87 1.55 23.64
N ARG A 125 0.54 1.60 23.74
CA ARG A 125 -0.25 2.79 23.36
C ARG A 125 0.16 4.03 24.17
N VAL A 126 0.28 3.89 25.48
CA VAL A 126 0.73 5.01 26.33
C VAL A 126 2.16 5.44 25.96
N LYS A 127 3.08 4.48 25.79
CA LYS A 127 4.47 4.77 25.38
C LYS A 127 4.51 5.49 24.01
N LYS A 128 3.72 5.02 23.05
CA LYS A 128 3.60 5.64 21.71
C LYS A 128 3.15 7.10 21.82
N LYS A 129 2.06 7.36 22.54
CA LYS A 129 1.53 8.72 22.72
C LYS A 129 2.52 9.66 23.38
N VAL A 130 3.22 9.19 24.42
CA VAL A 130 4.25 10.00 25.10
C VAL A 130 5.43 10.28 24.16
N LYS A 131 5.93 9.25 23.46
CA LYS A 131 7.02 9.41 22.49
C LYS A 131 6.63 10.41 21.39
N ASN A 132 5.48 10.23 20.78
CA ASN A 132 5.05 11.06 19.65
C ASN A 132 4.78 12.51 20.07
N ALA A 133 4.23 12.73 21.27
CA ALA A 133 4.08 14.08 21.84
C ALA A 133 5.43 14.79 22.04
N ILE A 134 6.48 14.06 22.43
CA ILE A 134 7.84 14.61 22.60
C ILE A 134 8.49 14.92 21.26
N LEU A 135 8.30 14.05 20.26
CA LEU A 135 8.95 14.15 18.95
C LEU A 135 8.14 14.99 17.94
N GLY A 136 6.88 15.34 18.26
CA GLY A 136 5.99 16.02 17.32
C GLY A 136 5.55 15.12 16.16
N GLU A 137 5.62 13.78 16.34
CA GLU A 137 5.22 12.80 15.32
C GLU A 137 3.71 12.51 15.41
N PRO A 138 3.02 12.26 14.28
CA PRO A 138 1.61 11.90 14.29
C PRO A 138 1.39 10.47 14.84
N ASP A 139 0.35 10.28 15.63
CA ASP A 139 0.00 8.96 16.20
C ASP A 139 -0.44 7.92 15.14
N ASP A 140 -0.83 8.39 13.98
CA ASP A 140 -1.30 7.59 12.84
C ASP A 140 -0.22 7.28 11.80
N TYR A 141 1.04 7.52 12.11
CA TYR A 141 2.19 7.31 11.20
C TYR A 141 2.05 8.05 9.86
N GLY A 142 1.28 9.14 9.81
CA GLY A 142 0.99 9.87 8.59
C GLY A 142 0.02 9.15 7.64
N LEU A 143 -0.64 8.07 8.08
CA LEU A 143 -1.58 7.31 7.24
C LEU A 143 -2.84 8.11 6.89
N LYS A 144 -3.26 9.04 7.75
CA LYS A 144 -4.34 9.99 7.43
C LYS A 144 -3.92 11.03 6.40
N ASP A 145 -2.70 11.50 6.46
CA ASP A 145 -2.05 12.43 5.52
C ASP A 145 -2.98 13.56 5.00
N GLY A 146 -3.84 14.12 5.87
CA GLY A 146 -4.81 15.16 5.54
C GLY A 146 -5.89 14.77 4.51
N ARG A 147 -5.98 13.49 4.15
CA ARG A 147 -7.00 13.01 3.20
C ARG A 147 -8.35 12.87 3.88
N GLU A 148 -9.35 13.47 3.27
CA GLU A 148 -10.74 13.35 3.71
C GLU A 148 -11.19 11.87 3.72
N ASN A 149 -12.02 11.50 4.69
CA ASN A 149 -12.64 10.17 4.83
C ASN A 149 -11.71 9.01 5.25
N ARG A 150 -10.56 9.28 5.86
CA ARG A 150 -9.74 8.24 6.49
C ARG A 150 -9.86 8.30 8.01
N ASN A 151 -10.17 7.17 8.61
CA ASN A 151 -10.18 7.03 10.06
C ASN A 151 -8.96 6.21 10.51
N PHE A 152 -8.36 6.61 11.62
CA PHE A 152 -7.36 5.83 12.32
C PHE A 152 -7.88 5.56 13.73
N ILE A 153 -8.15 4.28 14.03
CA ILE A 153 -8.85 3.86 15.24
C ILE A 153 -7.92 2.95 16.03
N ASP A 154 -7.50 3.40 17.21
CA ASP A 154 -6.73 2.59 18.15
C ASP A 154 -7.63 1.63 18.92
N LEU A 155 -7.38 0.34 18.83
CA LEU A 155 -8.09 -0.71 19.55
C LEU A 155 -7.12 -1.52 20.44
N PRO A 156 -7.54 -1.94 21.65
CA PRO A 156 -6.76 -2.86 22.45
C PRO A 156 -6.76 -4.27 21.81
N PHE A 157 -5.73 -5.06 22.08
CA PHE A 157 -5.60 -6.42 21.53
C PHE A 157 -6.77 -7.35 21.88
N GLU A 158 -7.53 -7.03 22.91
CA GLU A 158 -8.67 -7.80 23.39
C GLU A 158 -9.96 -7.55 22.57
N GLU A 159 -10.00 -6.47 21.80
CA GLU A 159 -11.16 -6.07 21.00
C GLU A 159 -11.00 -6.46 19.53
N ILE A 160 -10.95 -7.76 19.24
CA ILE A 160 -10.91 -8.22 17.84
C ILE A 160 -12.31 -8.12 17.24
N ARG A 161 -12.54 -7.10 16.42
CA ARG A 161 -13.82 -6.88 15.72
C ARG A 161 -13.61 -6.64 14.22
N LEU A 162 -12.74 -7.43 13.60
CA LEU A 162 -12.59 -7.39 12.15
C LEU A 162 -13.70 -8.23 11.53
N THR A 163 -14.72 -7.59 10.98
CA THR A 163 -15.85 -8.25 10.28
C THR A 163 -15.84 -7.99 8.78
N GLN A 164 -14.85 -7.25 8.29
CA GLN A 164 -14.73 -6.81 6.90
C GLN A 164 -13.40 -7.29 6.31
N ASP A 165 -13.35 -7.30 4.99
CA ASP A 165 -12.14 -7.61 4.24
C ASP A 165 -11.02 -6.60 4.54
N ILE A 166 -9.80 -7.11 4.58
CA ILE A 166 -8.60 -6.35 4.91
C ILE A 166 -7.72 -6.27 3.68
N ASN A 167 -7.41 -5.05 3.26
CA ASN A 167 -6.53 -4.84 2.12
C ASN A 167 -5.10 -5.28 2.41
N LYS A 168 -4.56 -4.84 3.54
CA LYS A 168 -3.23 -5.23 4.03
C LYS A 168 -3.15 -5.02 5.54
N VAL A 169 -2.17 -5.67 6.14
CA VAL A 169 -1.80 -5.40 7.54
C VAL A 169 -0.38 -4.86 7.57
N ILE A 170 -0.18 -3.85 8.40
CA ILE A 170 1.10 -3.20 8.61
C ILE A 170 1.55 -3.51 10.04
N MET A 171 2.78 -3.96 10.22
CA MET A 171 3.42 -4.03 11.53
C MET A 171 4.46 -2.92 11.65
N VAL A 172 4.42 -2.18 12.76
CA VAL A 172 5.35 -1.07 13.01
C VAL A 172 6.10 -1.35 14.30
N HIS A 173 7.43 -1.31 14.23
CA HIS A 173 8.32 -1.42 15.38
C HIS A 173 9.71 -0.86 15.05
N SER A 174 10.63 -0.81 16.03
CA SER A 174 11.99 -0.38 15.80
C SER A 174 12.77 -1.29 14.83
N PRO A 175 13.77 -0.77 14.09
CA PRO A 175 14.61 -1.59 13.20
C PRO A 175 15.23 -2.81 13.89
N ARG A 176 15.76 -2.64 15.11
CA ARG A 176 16.33 -3.74 15.91
C ARG A 176 15.33 -4.85 16.23
N PHE A 177 14.05 -4.50 16.34
CA PHE A 177 13.01 -5.50 16.56
C PHE A 177 12.86 -6.40 15.32
N PHE A 178 12.75 -5.80 14.13
CA PHE A 178 12.62 -6.56 12.89
C PHE A 178 13.88 -7.33 12.54
N GLU A 179 15.07 -6.76 12.75
CA GLU A 179 16.35 -7.51 12.61
C GLU A 179 16.34 -8.83 13.39
N LYS A 180 15.76 -8.82 14.58
CA LYS A 180 15.70 -10.02 15.47
C LYS A 180 14.54 -10.95 15.14
N ASN A 181 13.37 -10.44 14.76
CA ASN A 181 12.13 -11.19 14.78
C ASN A 181 11.55 -11.44 13.37
N PHE A 182 12.09 -10.82 12.32
CA PHE A 182 11.53 -10.88 10.97
C PHE A 182 11.33 -12.31 10.46
N GLU A 183 12.35 -13.15 10.57
CA GLU A 183 12.26 -14.55 10.11
C GLU A 183 11.23 -15.36 10.90
N GLY A 184 11.09 -15.10 12.21
CA GLY A 184 10.07 -15.72 13.03
C GLY A 184 8.66 -15.29 12.64
N ILE A 185 8.45 -14.00 12.43
CA ILE A 185 7.16 -13.45 11.96
C ILE A 185 6.82 -14.02 10.59
N LYS A 186 7.78 -14.02 9.65
CA LYS A 186 7.59 -14.57 8.30
C LYS A 186 7.25 -16.06 8.31
N ALA A 187 7.87 -16.84 9.20
CA ALA A 187 7.57 -18.25 9.37
C ALA A 187 6.16 -18.47 9.95
N ALA A 188 5.77 -17.66 10.94
CA ALA A 188 4.43 -17.72 11.55
C ALA A 188 3.31 -17.30 10.58
N LEU A 189 3.65 -16.49 9.57
CA LEU A 189 2.75 -15.96 8.55
C LEU A 189 3.06 -16.52 7.15
N SER A 190 3.48 -17.79 7.08
CA SER A 190 3.91 -18.44 5.82
C SER A 190 2.82 -18.52 4.75
N ASP A 191 1.55 -18.38 5.12
CA ASP A 191 0.40 -18.36 4.22
C ASP A 191 0.21 -17.03 3.50
N TYR A 192 1.00 -16.00 3.87
CA TYR A 192 0.90 -14.63 3.36
C TYR A 192 2.22 -14.17 2.74
N ASP A 193 2.16 -13.12 1.94
CA ASP A 193 3.35 -12.39 1.53
C ASP A 193 3.72 -11.39 2.63
N VAL A 194 4.90 -11.55 3.20
CA VAL A 194 5.44 -10.74 4.31
C VAL A 194 6.65 -9.99 3.81
N LEU A 195 6.54 -8.67 3.72
CA LEU A 195 7.52 -7.78 3.10
C LEU A 195 8.00 -6.72 4.08
N LEU A 196 9.30 -6.63 4.30
CA LEU A 196 9.93 -5.53 5.03
C LEU A 196 10.16 -4.37 4.05
N ILE A 197 9.29 -3.35 4.09
CA ILE A 197 9.31 -2.21 3.17
C ILE A 197 10.31 -1.15 3.62
N GLY A 198 10.51 -1.04 4.93
CA GLY A 198 11.47 -0.14 5.56
C GLY A 198 12.07 -0.79 6.80
N PRO A 199 13.05 -0.17 7.44
CA PRO A 199 13.71 -0.75 8.60
C PRO A 199 12.76 -0.95 9.80
N ASP A 200 11.67 -0.20 9.87
CA ASP A 200 10.69 -0.17 10.94
C ASP A 200 9.25 -0.46 10.47
N TRP A 201 9.10 -0.88 9.20
CA TRP A 201 7.80 -1.05 8.54
C TRP A 201 7.71 -2.37 7.78
N LEU A 202 6.79 -3.24 8.18
CA LEU A 202 6.54 -4.54 7.56
C LEU A 202 5.09 -4.58 7.05
N GLU A 203 4.88 -5.05 5.84
CA GLU A 203 3.55 -5.26 5.25
C GLU A 203 3.24 -6.73 5.05
N ILE A 204 1.98 -7.10 5.29
CA ILE A 204 1.43 -8.44 5.11
C ILE A 204 0.29 -8.32 4.10
N MET A 205 0.38 -9.11 3.03
CA MET A 205 -0.54 -9.12 1.89
C MET A 205 -1.02 -10.55 1.61
N PRO A 206 -2.14 -10.74 0.91
CA PRO A 206 -2.47 -12.05 0.36
C PRO A 206 -1.34 -12.57 -0.52
N LYS A 207 -1.15 -13.90 -0.56
CA LYS A 207 -0.13 -14.51 -1.44
C LYS A 207 -0.41 -14.21 -2.90
N HIS A 208 0.69 -13.98 -3.63
CA HIS A 208 0.69 -13.75 -5.09
C HIS A 208 0.04 -12.44 -5.53
N VAL A 209 -0.44 -11.61 -4.60
CA VAL A 209 -0.95 -10.28 -4.90
C VAL A 209 0.17 -9.26 -4.75
N ASN A 210 0.65 -8.73 -5.87
CA ASN A 210 1.73 -7.75 -5.88
C ASN A 210 1.66 -6.89 -7.16
N LYS A 211 2.51 -5.85 -7.22
CA LYS A 211 2.55 -4.95 -8.39
C LYS A 211 2.80 -5.71 -9.70
N ALA A 212 3.58 -6.80 -9.69
CA ALA A 212 3.85 -7.57 -10.89
C ALA A 212 2.61 -8.35 -11.34
N SER A 213 1.84 -8.98 -10.42
CA SER A 213 0.59 -9.66 -10.77
C SER A 213 -0.42 -8.71 -11.42
N ALA A 214 -0.54 -7.49 -10.88
CA ALA A 214 -1.38 -6.45 -11.47
C ALA A 214 -0.91 -6.04 -12.88
N LEU A 215 0.40 -5.92 -13.09
CA LEU A 215 0.95 -5.60 -14.42
C LEU A 215 0.66 -6.71 -15.42
N TRP A 216 0.74 -7.99 -15.02
CA TRP A 216 0.36 -9.10 -15.89
C TRP A 216 -1.12 -9.04 -16.28
N LYS A 217 -2.02 -8.77 -15.33
CA LYS A 217 -3.44 -8.56 -15.63
C LYS A 217 -3.66 -7.43 -16.64
N ILE A 218 -2.94 -6.31 -16.50
CA ILE A 218 -3.02 -5.19 -17.43
C ILE A 218 -2.49 -5.59 -18.81
N CYS A 219 -1.36 -6.29 -18.87
CA CYS A 219 -0.81 -6.78 -20.13
C CYS A 219 -1.78 -7.71 -20.86
N ASP A 220 -2.43 -8.61 -20.14
CA ASP A 220 -3.44 -9.51 -20.70
C ASP A 220 -4.65 -8.73 -21.25
N LYS A 221 -5.14 -7.72 -20.51
CA LYS A 221 -6.21 -6.82 -20.99
C LYS A 221 -5.84 -6.06 -22.26
N LEU A 222 -4.57 -5.68 -22.39
CA LEU A 222 -4.05 -4.96 -23.55
C LEU A 222 -3.62 -5.87 -24.71
N GLY A 223 -3.65 -7.19 -24.55
CA GLY A 223 -3.12 -8.14 -25.52
C GLY A 223 -1.62 -7.97 -25.76
N ILE A 224 -0.86 -7.66 -24.71
CA ILE A 224 0.60 -7.46 -24.73
C ILE A 224 1.26 -8.69 -24.09
N SER A 225 2.19 -9.31 -24.81
CA SER A 225 3.01 -10.44 -24.34
C SER A 225 4.42 -9.99 -24.02
#